data_94b12f5afe81bb42086e117835af2395
#
_entry.id   94b12f5afe81bb42086e117835af2395
#
_cell.length_a   1.000
_cell.length_b   1.000
_cell.length_c   1.000
_cell.angle_alpha   90.00
_cell.angle_beta   90.00
_cell.angle_gamma   90.00
#
_symmetry.space_group_name_H-M   'P 1'
#
loop_
_entity.id
_entity.type
_entity.pdbx_description
1 polymer ?
#
loop_
_entity_poly.entity_id
_entity_poly.type
_entity_poly.pdbx_seq_one_letter_code
_entity_poly.pdbx_strand_id
1 'polypeptide(L)'
;GAEEIIELGSGFGYSAYCFAKALAVLGRGRLILTDAARDNAEMAEGFLTRAGLMDRVEIKVGDALEIFDGEKGPFDIIFNDVDKEWYPPLVGKAYAKLRTGGLFITDNTLWHGRVLSPEDNSTATEGVREFTKLLFAEEGFYSTVLPVRDGVSISLKL
;
A
#
# COMPACT_ATOMS: atom_id res chain seq x y z
N GLY A 1 -2.15 -14.94 -9.55
CA GLY A 1 -1.73 -14.01 -10.56
C GLY A 1 -2.43 -12.66 -10.34
N ALA A 2 -1.83 -11.78 -9.54
CA ALA A 2 -2.29 -10.39 -9.41
C ALA A 2 -1.89 -9.61 -10.66
N GLU A 3 -2.80 -8.80 -11.21
CA GLU A 3 -2.61 -8.02 -12.44
C GLU A 3 -2.85 -6.54 -12.23
N GLU A 4 -3.82 -6.16 -11.40
CA GLU A 4 -4.14 -4.76 -11.07
C GLU A 4 -3.62 -4.42 -9.68
N ILE A 5 -2.53 -3.66 -9.61
CA ILE A 5 -1.85 -3.32 -8.35
C ILE A 5 -1.81 -1.80 -8.21
N ILE A 6 -2.09 -1.31 -7.01
CA ILE A 6 -1.86 0.09 -6.65
C ILE A 6 -1.02 0.16 -5.37
N GLU A 7 -0.03 1.04 -5.40
CA GLU A 7 0.85 1.37 -4.29
C GLU A 7 0.63 2.82 -3.85
N LEU A 8 0.32 2.98 -2.58
CA LEU A 8 0.07 4.26 -1.94
C LEU A 8 1.28 4.64 -1.08
N GLY A 9 2.06 5.62 -1.53
CA GLY A 9 3.33 6.01 -0.92
C GLY A 9 4.48 5.11 -1.38
N SER A 10 5.09 5.41 -2.52
CA SER A 10 6.12 4.55 -3.11
C SER A 10 7.55 4.88 -2.68
N GLY A 11 7.78 6.07 -2.12
CA GLY A 11 9.12 6.55 -1.84
C GLY A 11 10.01 6.47 -3.09
N PHE A 12 11.16 5.85 -2.96
CA PHE A 12 12.11 5.68 -4.07
C PHE A 12 11.82 4.47 -4.98
N GLY A 13 10.65 3.79 -4.82
CA GLY A 13 10.18 2.74 -5.72
C GLY A 13 10.73 1.34 -5.46
N TYR A 14 11.17 1.01 -4.24
CA TYR A 14 11.70 -0.33 -3.94
C TYR A 14 10.63 -1.41 -4.03
N SER A 15 9.50 -1.22 -3.39
CA SER A 15 8.33 -2.11 -3.46
C SER A 15 7.75 -2.14 -4.87
N ALA A 16 7.65 -0.96 -5.51
CA ALA A 16 7.25 -0.83 -6.91
C ALA A 16 8.13 -1.69 -7.85
N TYR A 17 9.46 -1.70 -7.63
CA TYR A 17 10.35 -2.59 -8.39
C TYR A 17 9.98 -4.07 -8.23
N CYS A 18 9.67 -4.50 -7.01
CA CYS A 18 9.29 -5.89 -6.75
C CYS A 18 7.99 -6.27 -7.46
N PHE A 19 6.97 -5.41 -7.39
CA PHE A 19 5.70 -5.62 -8.08
C PHE A 19 5.86 -5.59 -9.60
N ALA A 20 6.55 -4.57 -10.14
CA ALA A 20 6.78 -4.44 -11.57
C ALA A 20 7.55 -5.64 -12.15
N LYS A 21 8.55 -6.15 -11.41
CA LYS A 21 9.29 -7.35 -11.77
C LYS A 21 8.39 -8.59 -11.81
N ALA A 22 7.49 -8.74 -10.84
CA ALA A 22 6.54 -9.85 -10.83
C ALA A 22 5.57 -9.76 -12.01
N LEU A 23 5.06 -8.56 -12.34
CA LEU A 23 4.21 -8.33 -13.49
C LEU A 23 4.95 -8.58 -14.82
N ALA A 24 6.23 -8.22 -14.90
CA ALA A 24 7.05 -8.50 -16.08
C ALA A 24 7.21 -10.00 -16.32
N VAL A 25 7.43 -10.79 -15.25
CA VAL A 25 7.48 -12.26 -15.33
C VAL A 25 6.12 -12.85 -15.75
N LEU A 26 5.02 -12.27 -15.21
CA LEU A 26 3.66 -12.68 -15.58
C LEU A 26 3.32 -12.34 -17.05
N GLY A 27 4.00 -11.35 -17.62
CA GLY A 27 3.79 -10.88 -18.99
C GLY A 27 2.53 -10.02 -19.19
N ARG A 28 1.78 -9.69 -18.11
CA ARG A 28 0.54 -8.90 -18.14
C ARG A 28 0.32 -8.17 -16.81
N GLY A 29 -0.68 -7.27 -16.79
CA GLY A 29 -1.05 -6.47 -15.64
C GLY A 29 -0.35 -5.12 -15.60
N ARG A 30 -0.71 -4.29 -14.63
CA ARG A 30 -0.15 -2.95 -14.39
C ARG A 30 0.00 -2.64 -12.91
N LEU A 31 0.93 -1.74 -12.63
CA LEU A 31 1.15 -1.14 -11.32
C LEU A 31 0.90 0.37 -11.43
N ILE A 32 0.03 0.89 -10.59
CA ILE A 32 -0.05 2.33 -10.32
C ILE A 32 0.74 2.58 -9.05
N LEU A 33 1.73 3.47 -9.09
CA LEU A 33 2.43 3.92 -7.89
C LEU A 33 2.19 5.40 -7.65
N THR A 34 2.07 5.79 -6.38
CA THR A 34 1.80 7.17 -6.00
C THR A 34 2.85 7.68 -5.02
N ASP A 35 3.23 8.94 -5.13
CA ASP A 35 4.04 9.65 -4.14
C ASP A 35 3.72 11.14 -4.17
N ALA A 36 3.66 11.77 -2.99
CA ALA A 36 3.41 13.21 -2.90
C ALA A 36 4.63 14.03 -3.34
N ALA A 37 5.84 13.49 -3.16
CA ALA A 37 7.10 14.15 -3.52
C ALA A 37 7.51 13.81 -4.96
N ARG A 38 7.54 14.83 -5.83
CA ARG A 38 7.97 14.68 -7.22
C ARG A 38 9.38 14.06 -7.32
N ASP A 39 10.31 14.48 -6.46
CA ASP A 39 11.70 13.98 -6.47
C ASP A 39 11.74 12.47 -6.20
N ASN A 40 10.89 11.95 -5.29
CA ASN A 40 10.77 10.52 -5.05
C ASN A 40 10.27 9.79 -6.30
N ALA A 41 9.22 10.31 -6.93
CA ALA A 41 8.65 9.75 -8.14
C ALA A 41 9.66 9.71 -9.29
N GLU A 42 10.43 10.78 -9.49
CA GLU A 42 11.50 10.85 -10.50
C GLU A 42 12.62 9.84 -10.21
N MET A 43 13.00 9.67 -8.95
CA MET A 43 13.96 8.63 -8.56
C MET A 43 13.41 7.21 -8.83
N ALA A 44 12.17 6.94 -8.46
CA ALA A 44 11.51 5.66 -8.73
C ALA A 44 11.46 5.37 -10.24
N GLU A 45 11.07 6.37 -11.07
CA GLU A 45 11.07 6.28 -12.52
C GLU A 45 12.45 5.93 -13.08
N GLY A 46 13.49 6.63 -12.58
CA GLY A 46 14.88 6.38 -12.97
C GLY A 46 15.35 4.97 -12.64
N PHE A 47 14.97 4.41 -11.47
CA PHE A 47 15.32 3.04 -11.09
C PHE A 47 14.56 2.02 -11.94
N LEU A 48 13.26 2.21 -12.13
CA LEU A 48 12.41 1.30 -12.92
C LEU A 48 12.80 1.32 -14.41
N THR A 49 13.14 2.48 -14.94
CA THR A 49 13.65 2.61 -16.33
C THR A 49 14.95 1.85 -16.53
N ARG A 50 15.93 2.02 -15.62
CA ARG A 50 17.20 1.27 -15.69
C ARG A 50 16.99 -0.25 -15.57
N ALA A 51 15.94 -0.66 -14.87
CA ALA A 51 15.57 -2.08 -14.74
C ALA A 51 14.76 -2.60 -15.92
N GLY A 52 14.32 -1.75 -16.87
CA GLY A 52 13.48 -2.13 -18.01
C GLY A 52 12.06 -2.54 -17.59
N LEU A 53 11.49 -1.89 -16.58
CA LEU A 53 10.21 -2.29 -15.97
C LEU A 53 9.08 -1.26 -16.17
N MET A 54 9.35 -0.13 -16.85
CA MET A 54 8.37 0.96 -17.00
C MET A 54 7.13 0.61 -17.85
N ASP A 55 7.22 -0.38 -18.71
CA ASP A 55 6.11 -0.75 -19.63
C ASP A 55 4.79 -1.08 -18.93
N ARG A 56 4.85 -1.38 -17.62
CA ARG A 56 3.70 -1.80 -16.82
C ARG A 56 3.45 -0.90 -15.62
N VAL A 57 4.13 0.23 -15.57
CA VAL A 57 4.10 1.13 -14.40
C VAL A 57 3.56 2.49 -14.80
N GLU A 58 2.56 2.96 -14.08
CA GLU A 58 2.04 4.31 -14.14
C GLU A 58 2.41 5.04 -12.84
N ILE A 59 3.13 6.16 -12.96
CA ILE A 59 3.54 6.97 -11.80
C ILE A 59 2.62 8.18 -11.70
N LYS A 60 2.03 8.38 -10.53
CA LYS A 60 1.15 9.51 -10.23
C LYS A 60 1.71 10.32 -9.06
N VAL A 61 2.03 11.58 -9.32
CA VAL A 61 2.53 12.51 -8.30
C VAL A 61 1.36 13.29 -7.71
N GLY A 62 1.18 13.20 -6.40
CA GLY A 62 0.11 13.89 -5.68
C GLY A 62 -0.29 13.18 -4.39
N ASP A 63 -1.36 13.66 -3.76
CA ASP A 63 -1.93 13.01 -2.59
C ASP A 63 -2.42 11.60 -2.93
N ALA A 64 -1.88 10.61 -2.23
CA ALA A 64 -2.16 9.20 -2.50
C ALA A 64 -3.64 8.84 -2.28
N LEU A 65 -4.31 9.47 -1.32
CA LEU A 65 -5.72 9.21 -1.02
C LEU A 65 -6.63 9.82 -2.10
N GLU A 66 -6.31 11.05 -2.55
CA GLU A 66 -7.05 11.69 -3.65
C GLU A 66 -6.91 10.90 -4.95
N ILE A 67 -5.67 10.49 -5.28
CA ILE A 67 -5.41 9.64 -6.44
C ILE A 67 -6.18 8.33 -6.32
N PHE A 68 -6.10 7.67 -5.14
CA PHE A 68 -6.80 6.42 -4.90
C PHE A 68 -8.31 6.57 -5.02
N ASP A 69 -8.88 7.67 -4.55
CA ASP A 69 -10.32 7.93 -4.69
C ASP A 69 -10.74 8.04 -6.16
N GLY A 70 -9.90 8.60 -7.02
CA GLY A 70 -10.11 8.71 -8.45
C GLY A 70 -9.99 7.40 -9.23
N GLU A 71 -9.29 6.40 -8.68
CA GLU A 71 -9.12 5.10 -9.34
C GLU A 71 -10.37 4.21 -9.17
N LYS A 72 -10.74 3.51 -10.24
CA LYS A 72 -11.99 2.71 -10.23
C LYS A 72 -11.83 1.32 -9.62
N GLY A 73 -10.69 0.68 -9.72
CA GLY A 73 -10.53 -0.73 -9.38
C GLY A 73 -11.36 -1.65 -10.31
N PRO A 74 -11.65 -2.90 -9.95
CA PRO A 74 -11.14 -3.53 -8.75
C PRO A 74 -9.66 -3.86 -8.84
N PHE A 75 -8.96 -3.78 -7.71
CA PHE A 75 -7.56 -4.15 -7.60
C PHE A 75 -7.37 -5.58 -7.09
N ASP A 76 -6.28 -6.21 -7.51
CA ASP A 76 -5.79 -7.47 -6.94
C ASP A 76 -5.01 -7.23 -5.66
N ILE A 77 -4.18 -6.18 -5.66
CA ILE A 77 -3.37 -5.80 -4.51
C ILE A 77 -3.46 -4.28 -4.33
N ILE A 78 -3.72 -3.86 -3.10
CA ILE A 78 -3.54 -2.49 -2.63
C ILE A 78 -2.41 -2.55 -1.61
N PHE A 79 -1.28 -1.89 -1.88
CA PHE A 79 -0.16 -1.77 -0.96
C PHE A 79 -0.14 -0.37 -0.38
N ASN A 80 -0.11 -0.27 0.96
CA ASN A 80 -0.18 0.98 1.69
C ASN A 80 1.10 1.22 2.49
N ASP A 81 1.77 2.32 2.22
CA ASP A 81 2.92 2.84 2.98
C ASP A 81 2.92 4.39 2.99
N VAL A 82 1.75 5.01 3.12
CA VAL A 82 1.60 6.46 3.32
C VAL A 82 2.01 6.86 4.74
N ASP A 83 1.90 8.15 5.08
CA ASP A 83 2.03 8.62 6.46
C ASP A 83 0.94 8.00 7.36
N LYS A 84 1.33 7.63 8.57
CA LYS A 84 0.58 6.72 9.44
C LYS A 84 -0.76 7.26 9.93
N GLU A 85 -0.90 8.56 10.03
CA GLU A 85 -2.17 9.23 10.35
C GLU A 85 -3.26 9.02 9.28
N TRP A 86 -2.85 8.66 8.06
CA TRP A 86 -3.78 8.41 6.94
C TRP A 86 -4.18 6.94 6.77
N TYR A 87 -3.70 6.04 7.62
CA TYR A 87 -4.04 4.61 7.55
C TYR A 87 -5.51 4.31 7.83
N PRO A 88 -6.18 4.90 8.85
CA PRO A 88 -7.54 4.52 9.23
C PRO A 88 -8.56 4.59 8.08
N PRO A 89 -8.66 5.68 7.30
CA PRO A 89 -9.65 5.76 6.22
C PRO A 89 -9.41 4.76 5.08
N LEU A 90 -8.20 4.22 4.97
CA LEU A 90 -7.87 3.28 3.90
C LEU A 90 -8.51 1.90 4.07
N VAL A 91 -8.91 1.49 5.28
CA VAL A 91 -9.55 0.18 5.50
C VAL A 91 -10.82 0.04 4.67
N GLY A 92 -11.77 0.95 4.83
CA GLY A 92 -13.04 0.91 4.07
C GLY A 92 -12.85 1.18 2.57
N LYS A 93 -11.92 2.09 2.22
CA LYS A 93 -11.60 2.39 0.82
C LYS A 93 -11.00 1.17 0.11
N ALA A 94 -10.06 0.48 0.76
CA ALA A 94 -9.44 -0.73 0.22
C ALA A 94 -10.46 -1.86 0.09
N TYR A 95 -11.31 -2.06 1.11
CA TYR A 95 -12.39 -3.03 1.01
C TYR A 95 -13.29 -2.78 -0.21
N ALA A 96 -13.70 -1.53 -0.43
CA ALA A 96 -14.57 -1.18 -1.55
C ALA A 96 -13.91 -1.42 -2.93
N LYS A 97 -12.60 -1.23 -3.04
CA LYS A 97 -11.87 -1.23 -4.33
C LYS A 97 -11.09 -2.50 -4.62
N LEU A 98 -10.97 -3.44 -3.67
CA LEU A 98 -10.42 -4.77 -3.92
C LEU A 98 -11.49 -5.69 -4.55
N ARG A 99 -11.04 -6.60 -5.42
CA ARG A 99 -11.89 -7.75 -5.77
C ARG A 99 -11.94 -8.76 -4.63
N THR A 100 -12.91 -9.65 -4.61
CA THR A 100 -12.89 -10.85 -3.76
C THR A 100 -11.63 -11.67 -4.04
N GLY A 101 -10.94 -12.10 -2.98
CA GLY A 101 -9.65 -12.75 -3.06
C GLY A 101 -8.47 -11.80 -3.34
N GLY A 102 -8.69 -10.49 -3.35
CA GLY A 102 -7.64 -9.47 -3.41
C GLY A 102 -7.00 -9.23 -2.04
N LEU A 103 -5.82 -8.62 -2.03
CA LEU A 103 -5.03 -8.37 -0.82
C LEU A 103 -4.89 -6.88 -0.55
N PHE A 104 -5.19 -6.48 0.67
CA PHE A 104 -4.77 -5.21 1.25
C PHE A 104 -3.55 -5.46 2.13
N ILE A 105 -2.44 -4.84 1.78
CA ILE A 105 -1.15 -5.02 2.47
C ILE A 105 -0.72 -3.67 3.00
N THR A 106 -0.36 -3.58 4.28
CA THR A 106 0.09 -2.32 4.89
C THR A 106 1.40 -2.54 5.64
N ASP A 107 2.41 -1.74 5.34
CA ASP A 107 3.72 -1.76 6.01
C ASP A 107 3.68 -1.00 7.35
N ASN A 108 4.70 -1.18 8.17
CA ASN A 108 4.96 -0.50 9.46
C ASN A 108 3.81 -0.59 10.49
N THR A 109 3.07 -1.68 10.52
CA THR A 109 1.92 -1.84 11.43
C THR A 109 2.31 -2.09 12.89
N LEU A 110 3.58 -2.34 13.19
CA LEU A 110 4.14 -2.36 14.55
C LEU A 110 4.76 -1.02 14.95
N TRP A 111 5.07 -0.16 13.99
CA TRP A 111 5.54 1.22 14.18
C TRP A 111 6.65 1.32 15.23
N HIS A 112 7.77 0.59 15.01
CA HIS A 112 8.91 0.48 15.93
C HIS A 112 8.52 0.06 17.36
N GLY A 113 7.43 -0.68 17.52
CA GLY A 113 6.87 -1.06 18.81
C GLY A 113 6.10 0.07 19.51
N ARG A 114 6.03 1.26 18.96
CA ARG A 114 5.36 2.44 19.54
C ARG A 114 3.87 2.21 19.77
N VAL A 115 3.23 1.36 18.95
CA VAL A 115 1.83 0.98 19.17
C VAL A 115 1.57 0.34 20.52
N LEU A 116 2.59 -0.24 21.15
CA LEU A 116 2.52 -0.90 22.46
C LEU A 116 2.85 0.05 23.63
N SER A 117 3.36 1.27 23.35
CA SER A 117 3.68 2.26 24.40
C SER A 117 2.44 3.08 24.75
N PRO A 118 1.89 2.94 25.98
CA PRO A 118 0.69 3.70 26.39
C PRO A 118 0.91 5.22 26.45
N GLU A 119 2.19 5.65 26.53
CA GLU A 119 2.56 7.06 26.64
C GLU A 119 2.71 7.73 25.27
N ASP A 120 2.82 6.95 24.18
CA ASP A 120 2.93 7.51 22.84
C ASP A 120 1.55 7.83 22.26
N ASN A 121 1.17 9.09 22.34
CA ASN A 121 -0.08 9.63 21.79
C ASN A 121 0.19 10.51 20.55
N SER A 122 1.28 10.25 19.81
CA SER A 122 1.52 10.94 18.55
C SER A 122 0.47 10.55 17.50
N THR A 123 0.13 11.50 16.64
CA THR A 123 -0.88 11.31 15.58
C THR A 123 -0.59 10.06 14.74
N ALA A 124 0.67 9.83 14.39
CA ALA A 124 1.09 8.65 13.64
C ALA A 124 0.83 7.34 14.41
N THR A 125 1.18 7.28 15.72
CA THR A 125 0.97 6.09 16.54
C THR A 125 -0.52 5.80 16.74
N GLU A 126 -1.32 6.84 17.00
CA GLU A 126 -2.77 6.69 17.10
C GLU A 126 -3.39 6.27 15.76
N GLY A 127 -2.87 6.79 14.64
CA GLY A 127 -3.28 6.36 13.30
C GLY A 127 -3.09 4.87 13.09
N VAL A 128 -1.94 4.31 13.45
CA VAL A 128 -1.68 2.86 13.32
C VAL A 128 -2.55 2.03 14.26
N ARG A 129 -2.77 2.49 15.50
CA ARG A 129 -3.66 1.81 16.46
C ARG A 129 -5.11 1.75 15.96
N GLU A 130 -5.65 2.88 15.52
CA GLU A 130 -7.01 2.93 15.01
C GLU A 130 -7.15 2.15 13.70
N PHE A 131 -6.17 2.23 12.80
CA PHE A 131 -6.11 1.40 11.60
C PHE A 131 -6.21 -0.09 11.95
N THR A 132 -5.38 -0.57 12.89
CA THR A 132 -5.36 -1.98 13.29
C THR A 132 -6.72 -2.40 13.86
N LYS A 133 -7.32 -1.57 14.70
CA LYS A 133 -8.65 -1.82 15.26
C LYS A 133 -9.72 -1.92 14.16
N LEU A 134 -9.75 -0.98 13.22
CA LEU A 134 -10.69 -0.97 12.10
C LEU A 134 -10.46 -2.17 11.18
N LEU A 135 -9.20 -2.51 10.89
CA LEU A 135 -8.84 -3.62 10.02
C LEU A 135 -9.34 -4.96 10.55
N PHE A 136 -9.20 -5.19 11.87
CA PHE A 136 -9.66 -6.43 12.49
C PHE A 136 -11.16 -6.44 12.84
N ALA A 137 -11.82 -5.29 12.79
CA ALA A 137 -13.27 -5.18 12.92
C ALA A 137 -14.01 -5.33 11.58
N GLU A 138 -13.30 -5.23 10.44
CA GLU A 138 -13.91 -5.40 9.11
C GLU A 138 -14.13 -6.88 8.81
N GLU A 139 -15.36 -7.34 8.93
CA GLU A 139 -15.75 -8.75 8.76
C GLU A 139 -15.50 -9.28 7.34
N GLY A 140 -15.44 -8.40 6.36
CA GLY A 140 -15.14 -8.74 4.97
C GLY A 140 -13.67 -9.03 4.70
N PHE A 141 -12.79 -8.83 5.69
CA PHE A 141 -11.37 -9.16 5.62
C PHE A 141 -11.00 -10.34 6.52
N TYR A 142 -10.16 -11.22 6.00
CA TYR A 142 -9.38 -12.14 6.82
C TYR A 142 -7.97 -11.57 6.98
N SER A 143 -7.68 -11.02 8.18
CA SER A 143 -6.50 -10.21 8.44
C SER A 143 -5.50 -10.88 9.36
N THR A 144 -4.20 -10.64 9.11
CA THR A 144 -3.09 -11.03 9.98
C THR A 144 -2.03 -9.94 10.01
N VAL A 145 -1.25 -9.90 11.08
CA VAL A 145 -0.02 -9.10 11.18
C VAL A 145 1.18 -10.04 11.25
N LEU A 146 2.09 -9.88 10.31
CA LEU A 146 3.37 -10.58 10.31
C LEU A 146 4.41 -9.69 10.99
N PRO A 147 5.08 -10.15 12.06
CA PRO A 147 6.09 -9.36 12.76
C PRO A 147 7.45 -9.41 12.03
N VAL A 148 7.43 -9.09 10.73
CA VAL A 148 8.61 -8.96 9.88
C VAL A 148 9.02 -7.50 9.90
N ARG A 149 10.28 -7.21 10.28
CA ARG A 149 10.79 -5.82 10.42
C ARG A 149 9.87 -4.98 11.31
N ASP A 150 9.19 -4.00 10.73
CA ASP A 150 8.32 -3.07 11.44
C ASP A 150 6.82 -3.46 11.36
N GLY A 151 6.59 -4.73 11.06
CA GLY A 151 5.26 -5.32 10.97
C GLY A 151 4.58 -5.04 9.64
N VAL A 152 4.05 -6.10 9.04
CA VAL A 152 3.26 -6.03 7.80
C VAL A 152 1.90 -6.65 8.06
N SER A 153 0.81 -5.90 7.88
CA SER A 153 -0.51 -6.50 7.85
C SER A 153 -0.85 -7.00 6.44
N ILE A 154 -1.51 -8.14 6.39
CA ILE A 154 -2.04 -8.72 5.15
C ILE A 154 -3.49 -9.08 5.40
N SER A 155 -4.39 -8.52 4.60
CA SER A 155 -5.83 -8.73 4.67
C SER A 155 -6.35 -9.24 3.34
N LEU A 156 -6.94 -10.42 3.37
CA LEU A 156 -7.59 -11.06 2.23
C LEU A 156 -9.07 -10.65 2.22
N LYS A 157 -9.54 -10.08 1.13
CA LYS A 157 -10.98 -9.80 0.95
C LYS A 157 -11.75 -11.11 0.67
N LEU A 158 -12.74 -11.38 1.51
CA LEU A 158 -13.62 -12.56 1.46
C LEU A 158 -14.68 -12.46 0.36
#